data_34ce258decf893a8483703397ac1ab3a
#
_entry.id   34ce258decf893a8483703397ac1ab3a
#
_cell.length_a   1.000
_cell.length_b   1.000
_cell.length_c   1.000
_cell.angle_alpha   90.00
_cell.angle_beta   90.00
_cell.angle_gamma   90.00
#
_symmetry.space_group_name_H-M   'P 1'
#
loop_
_entity.id
_entity.type
_entity.pdbx_description
1 polymer ?
#
loop_
_entity_poly.entity_id
_entity_poly.type
_entity_poly.pdbx_seq_one_letter_code
_entity_poly.pdbx_strand_id
1 'polypeptide(L)'
;MNKVITILIAAIISGCSLRPDMIEIQQEYRYQMDVYSINESWWESFGDERLNLLIQKALQNNSDLLIALNNIEKSRIALRLDRIEYLPNISLQGEASKSDKGYNNPTVEQFSLSAVLSYELDLWGRVRNTANASEAAYNATKFDYESARISLASSVANAYFLLISLREQEQILKDTLISYIQSVEYRAMQLASGEIDELVYAQTVATADEARAQLAGLQTQISQANSALAILVGGSLDEILYSDINVATRLPNLPQVPSGISSDILLKRADVASALERLKSSNYLVGVARTQWLPKISLTGIFGYSSADLDNLISVNKSIWSVGGSLIGPLLDFGRTYNSVEIANLEQNASFLAYDKAVKNAFSEIRTALDSRKNSMIKAQSTANLVASQQKVYDIAQSRYDAGYSSHLELLDSQRSLLSAKLSLTSANLEAANSVVAVFKAFGGGFEYESDEETKELLGINVNSQN
;
A
#
# COMPACT_ATOMS: atom_id res chain seq x y z
N MET A 1 14.67 43.13 -40.06
CA MET A 1 14.91 41.70 -39.87
C MET A 1 15.15 41.34 -38.40
N ASN A 2 16.00 42.06 -37.66
CA ASN A 2 16.29 41.73 -36.25
C ASN A 2 15.09 41.84 -35.24
N LYS A 3 14.18 42.82 -35.44
CA LYS A 3 13.01 42.97 -34.52
C LYS A 3 11.97 41.86 -34.68
N VAL A 4 11.81 41.31 -35.91
CA VAL A 4 10.89 40.19 -36.15
C VAL A 4 11.45 38.90 -35.56
N ILE A 5 12.76 38.71 -35.67
CA ILE A 5 13.45 37.56 -35.05
C ILE A 5 13.38 37.62 -33.52
N THR A 6 13.53 38.82 -32.93
CA THR A 6 13.44 39.00 -31.46
C THR A 6 12.01 38.76 -30.97
N ILE A 7 10.97 39.17 -31.69
CA ILE A 7 9.57 38.92 -31.34
C ILE A 7 9.22 37.44 -31.51
N LEU A 8 9.74 36.77 -32.57
CA LEU A 8 9.57 35.31 -32.73
C LEU A 8 10.29 34.53 -31.60
N ILE A 9 11.48 34.95 -31.18
CA ILE A 9 12.21 34.36 -30.07
C ILE A 9 11.48 34.60 -28.74
N ALA A 10 10.92 35.78 -28.50
CA ALA A 10 10.15 36.09 -27.32
C ALA A 10 8.81 35.32 -27.26
N ALA A 11 8.15 35.09 -28.40
CA ALA A 11 6.94 34.25 -28.47
C ALA A 11 7.24 32.75 -28.29
N ILE A 12 8.48 32.32 -28.59
CA ILE A 12 8.95 30.94 -28.38
C ILE A 12 9.24 30.67 -26.88
N ILE A 13 9.64 31.69 -26.12
CA ILE A 13 9.96 31.57 -24.68
C ILE A 13 8.71 31.51 -23.79
N SER A 14 7.58 32.09 -24.23
CA SER A 14 6.28 31.91 -23.58
C SER A 14 5.60 30.62 -24.06
N GLY A 15 6.23 29.47 -23.84
CA GLY A 15 5.76 28.16 -24.27
C GLY A 15 4.31 27.92 -23.79
N CYS A 16 3.37 27.94 -24.76
CA CYS A 16 1.97 27.56 -24.48
C CYS A 16 1.94 26.10 -24.07
N SER A 17 1.63 25.85 -22.79
CA SER A 17 1.29 24.48 -22.36
C SER A 17 -0.07 24.12 -22.96
N LEU A 18 -0.14 23.03 -23.74
CA LEU A 18 -1.39 22.46 -24.25
C LEU A 18 -2.10 21.56 -23.22
N ARG A 19 -1.57 21.52 -22.00
CA ARG A 19 -2.19 20.81 -20.89
C ARG A 19 -3.57 21.45 -20.61
N PRO A 20 -4.65 20.68 -20.48
CA PRO A 20 -5.93 21.22 -20.00
C PRO A 20 -5.79 21.64 -18.53
N ASP A 21 -6.65 22.53 -18.08
CA ASP A 21 -6.80 22.77 -16.65
C ASP A 21 -7.17 21.48 -15.95
N MET A 22 -6.76 21.34 -14.70
CA MET A 22 -7.14 20.19 -13.89
C MET A 22 -8.67 20.17 -13.74
N ILE A 23 -9.24 18.97 -13.70
CA ILE A 23 -10.66 18.79 -13.39
C ILE A 23 -10.90 19.36 -11.99
N GLU A 24 -11.80 20.34 -11.89
CA GLU A 24 -12.13 21.00 -10.63
C GLU A 24 -12.75 20.00 -9.65
N ILE A 25 -12.09 19.81 -8.51
CA ILE A 25 -12.55 18.90 -7.46
C ILE A 25 -13.56 19.65 -6.59
N GLN A 26 -14.83 19.68 -7.03
CA GLN A 26 -15.92 20.32 -6.29
C GLN A 26 -16.38 19.41 -5.13
N GLN A 27 -15.63 19.41 -4.04
CA GLN A 27 -16.12 18.80 -2.80
C GLN A 27 -15.82 19.72 -1.62
N GLU A 28 -16.83 20.50 -1.21
CA GLU A 28 -16.80 21.19 0.09
C GLU A 28 -16.95 20.15 1.22
N TYR A 29 -15.83 19.69 1.75
CA TYR A 29 -15.82 18.89 2.99
C TYR A 29 -15.88 19.87 4.18
N ARG A 30 -17.08 20.14 4.68
CA ARG A 30 -17.30 21.00 5.87
C ARG A 30 -17.35 20.14 7.13
N TYR A 31 -16.19 19.80 7.68
CA TYR A 31 -16.10 19.34 9.05
C TYR A 31 -14.87 19.96 9.72
N GLN A 32 -15.13 20.93 10.64
CA GLN A 32 -14.11 21.40 11.57
C GLN A 32 -14.20 20.55 12.84
N MET A 33 -13.16 19.78 13.12
CA MET A 33 -12.89 19.18 14.42
C MET A 33 -11.41 19.29 14.74
N ASP A 34 -11.07 19.24 16.04
CA ASP A 34 -9.71 19.37 16.52
C ASP A 34 -8.75 18.44 15.76
N VAL A 35 -7.65 19.02 15.28
CA VAL A 35 -6.60 18.31 14.57
C VAL A 35 -5.90 17.37 15.54
N TYR A 36 -6.14 16.08 15.41
CA TYR A 36 -5.40 15.07 16.15
C TYR A 36 -4.22 14.60 15.30
N SER A 37 -2.99 14.91 15.72
CA SER A 37 -1.79 14.45 15.05
C SER A 37 -1.48 13.02 15.49
N ILE A 38 -1.39 12.10 14.54
CA ILE A 38 -0.91 10.72 14.74
C ILE A 38 0.59 10.69 14.41
N ASN A 39 1.39 10.12 15.31
CA ASN A 39 2.82 9.92 15.06
C ASN A 39 3.03 8.81 14.02
N GLU A 40 4.06 8.92 13.18
CA GLU A 40 4.48 7.89 12.24
C GLU A 40 4.76 6.52 12.90
N SER A 41 5.18 6.54 14.16
CA SER A 41 5.39 5.35 15.01
C SER A 41 4.21 5.09 15.95
N TRP A 42 2.97 5.22 15.47
CA TRP A 42 1.75 5.10 16.26
C TRP A 42 1.68 3.81 17.12
N TRP A 43 2.35 2.74 16.71
CA TRP A 43 2.40 1.46 17.44
C TRP A 43 3.14 1.56 18.76
N GLU A 44 4.03 2.54 18.97
CA GLU A 44 4.72 2.78 20.23
C GLU A 44 3.74 3.19 21.35
N SER A 45 2.58 3.76 20.98
CA SER A 45 1.52 4.15 21.92
C SER A 45 0.90 2.97 22.66
N PHE A 46 1.08 1.73 22.20
CA PHE A 46 0.68 0.51 22.91
C PHE A 46 1.63 0.16 24.06
N GLY A 47 2.82 0.75 24.14
CA GLY A 47 3.77 0.53 25.23
C GLY A 47 4.37 -0.88 25.27
N ASP A 48 4.40 -1.59 24.12
CA ASP A 48 4.95 -2.95 24.01
C ASP A 48 6.24 -2.93 23.17
N GLU A 49 7.40 -3.09 23.83
CA GLU A 49 8.72 -3.08 23.18
C GLU A 49 8.88 -4.23 22.16
N ARG A 50 8.22 -5.39 22.41
CA ARG A 50 8.30 -6.53 21.47
C ARG A 50 7.57 -6.23 20.18
N LEU A 51 6.40 -5.59 20.26
CA LEU A 51 5.68 -5.09 19.11
C LEU A 51 6.53 -4.10 18.31
N ASN A 52 7.18 -3.15 19.01
CA ASN A 52 8.03 -2.15 18.38
C ASN A 52 9.18 -2.80 17.59
N LEU A 53 9.87 -3.77 18.20
CA LEU A 53 10.95 -4.51 17.54
C LEU A 53 10.48 -5.33 16.34
N LEU A 54 9.32 -5.98 16.42
CA LEU A 54 8.75 -6.75 15.32
C LEU A 54 8.36 -5.85 14.14
N ILE A 55 7.72 -4.71 14.39
CA ILE A 55 7.39 -3.76 13.33
C ILE A 55 8.66 -3.18 12.70
N GLN A 56 9.64 -2.80 13.51
CA GLN A 56 10.92 -2.32 12.99
C GLN A 56 11.62 -3.37 12.11
N LYS A 57 11.66 -4.64 12.54
CA LYS A 57 12.21 -5.73 11.75
C LYS A 57 11.42 -5.92 10.44
N ALA A 58 10.09 -5.86 10.49
CA ALA A 58 9.24 -5.97 9.30
C ALA A 58 9.51 -4.85 8.29
N LEU A 59 9.59 -3.60 8.75
CA LEU A 59 9.87 -2.44 7.90
C LEU A 59 11.23 -2.50 7.21
N GLN A 60 12.20 -3.23 7.78
CA GLN A 60 13.53 -3.41 7.21
C GLN A 60 13.63 -4.61 6.26
N ASN A 61 12.91 -5.70 6.52
CA ASN A 61 13.17 -6.98 5.89
C ASN A 61 11.97 -7.56 5.09
N ASN A 62 10.78 -6.96 5.19
CA ASN A 62 9.62 -7.49 4.48
C ASN A 62 9.79 -7.38 2.96
N SER A 63 9.63 -8.51 2.25
CA SER A 63 9.85 -8.60 0.81
C SER A 63 8.91 -7.70 0.00
N ASP A 64 7.64 -7.56 0.38
CA ASP A 64 6.68 -6.73 -0.34
C ASP A 64 7.05 -5.24 -0.23
N LEU A 65 7.52 -4.82 0.95
CA LEU A 65 7.99 -3.45 1.15
C LEU A 65 9.29 -3.17 0.38
N LEU A 66 10.21 -4.14 0.30
CA LEU A 66 11.42 -4.04 -0.52
C LEU A 66 11.09 -4.00 -2.02
N ILE A 67 10.07 -4.74 -2.48
CA ILE A 67 9.54 -4.64 -3.85
C ILE A 67 8.98 -3.25 -4.10
N ALA A 68 8.22 -2.68 -3.17
CA ALA A 68 7.70 -1.32 -3.28
C ALA A 68 8.84 -0.28 -3.36
N LEU A 69 9.91 -0.45 -2.59
CA LEU A 69 11.13 0.38 -2.67
C LEU A 69 11.80 0.27 -4.05
N ASN A 70 11.92 -0.93 -4.61
CA ASN A 70 12.43 -1.14 -5.97
C ASN A 70 11.54 -0.47 -7.03
N ASN A 71 10.23 -0.42 -6.83
CA ASN A 71 9.31 0.29 -7.73
C ASN A 71 9.53 1.81 -7.70
N ILE A 72 9.86 2.39 -6.54
CA ILE A 72 10.28 3.81 -6.44
C ILE A 72 11.52 4.04 -7.29
N GLU A 73 12.55 3.20 -7.15
CA GLU A 73 13.80 3.36 -7.90
C GLU A 73 13.56 3.19 -9.41
N LYS A 74 12.77 2.21 -9.82
CA LYS A 74 12.36 2.03 -11.22
C LYS A 74 11.65 3.27 -11.78
N SER A 75 10.72 3.84 -11.03
CA SER A 75 9.97 5.03 -11.44
C SER A 75 10.89 6.27 -11.50
N ARG A 76 11.85 6.38 -10.56
CA ARG A 76 12.88 7.43 -10.57
C ARG A 76 13.77 7.35 -11.81
N ILE A 77 14.15 6.13 -12.22
CA ILE A 77 14.94 5.92 -13.43
C ILE A 77 14.11 6.26 -14.68
N ALA A 78 12.81 5.90 -14.72
CA ALA A 78 11.91 6.27 -15.82
C ALA A 78 11.82 7.81 -15.96
N LEU A 79 11.59 8.52 -14.87
CA LEU A 79 11.63 9.99 -14.86
C LEU A 79 12.96 10.55 -15.40
N ARG A 80 14.09 9.93 -15.01
CA ARG A 80 15.42 10.35 -15.52
C ARG A 80 15.52 10.12 -17.03
N LEU A 81 14.99 9.01 -17.56
CA LEU A 81 14.97 8.75 -19.01
C LEU A 81 14.16 9.82 -19.75
N ASP A 82 12.97 10.18 -19.27
CA ASP A 82 12.15 11.21 -19.86
C ASP A 82 12.80 12.61 -19.78
N ARG A 83 13.50 12.89 -18.67
CA ARG A 83 14.28 14.13 -18.55
C ARG A 83 15.52 14.18 -19.46
N ILE A 84 16.10 13.04 -19.86
CA ILE A 84 17.20 13.00 -20.82
C ILE A 84 16.74 13.44 -22.21
N GLU A 85 15.44 13.32 -22.55
CA GLU A 85 14.91 13.84 -23.83
C GLU A 85 15.04 15.37 -23.99
N TYR A 86 15.30 16.12 -22.90
CA TYR A 86 15.71 17.54 -23.00
C TYR A 86 17.09 17.75 -23.60
N LEU A 87 17.91 16.72 -23.72
CA LEU A 87 19.26 16.79 -24.24
C LEU A 87 19.31 16.22 -25.65
N PRO A 88 20.23 16.72 -26.50
CA PRO A 88 20.43 16.12 -27.79
C PRO A 88 20.96 14.69 -27.67
N ASN A 89 20.45 13.79 -28.49
CA ASN A 89 20.97 12.44 -28.64
C ASN A 89 22.12 12.44 -29.67
N ILE A 90 23.23 11.80 -29.32
CA ILE A 90 24.36 11.60 -30.20
C ILE A 90 24.54 10.10 -30.42
N SER A 91 24.40 9.65 -31.66
CA SER A 91 24.59 8.26 -32.07
C SER A 91 25.72 8.11 -33.05
N LEU A 92 26.40 6.97 -33.03
CA LEU A 92 27.36 6.59 -34.07
C LEU A 92 26.64 5.72 -35.11
N GLN A 93 26.74 6.11 -36.37
CA GLN A 93 26.13 5.40 -37.46
C GLN A 93 27.19 4.99 -38.49
N GLY A 94 27.27 3.70 -38.78
CA GLY A 94 28.11 3.15 -39.85
C GLY A 94 27.24 2.54 -40.94
N GLU A 95 27.51 2.85 -42.17
CA GLU A 95 26.78 2.32 -43.34
C GLU A 95 27.77 1.86 -44.38
N ALA A 96 27.50 0.69 -44.98
CA ALA A 96 28.18 0.17 -46.15
C ALA A 96 27.11 -0.24 -47.15
N SER A 97 27.16 0.37 -48.32
CA SER A 97 26.20 0.09 -49.41
C SER A 97 26.91 -0.14 -50.72
N LYS A 98 26.38 -1.07 -51.51
CA LYS A 98 26.78 -1.33 -52.87
C LYS A 98 25.53 -1.32 -53.74
N SER A 99 25.44 -0.38 -54.65
CA SER A 99 24.29 -0.20 -55.52
C SER A 99 24.67 -0.25 -57.00
N ASP A 100 23.91 -1.00 -57.77
CA ASP A 100 23.97 -1.00 -59.23
C ASP A 100 22.80 -0.15 -59.75
N LYS A 101 23.10 0.90 -60.49
CA LYS A 101 22.10 1.83 -61.03
C LYS A 101 21.59 1.43 -62.42
N GLY A 102 21.85 0.18 -62.87
CA GLY A 102 21.34 -0.40 -64.13
C GLY A 102 22.22 -0.14 -65.36
N TYR A 103 21.71 -0.52 -66.55
CA TYR A 103 22.45 -0.57 -67.79
C TYR A 103 23.18 0.75 -68.06
N ASN A 104 24.51 0.71 -68.24
CA ASN A 104 25.45 1.80 -68.48
C ASN A 104 25.83 2.69 -67.27
N ASN A 105 25.49 2.33 -66.02
CA ASN A 105 25.99 3.01 -64.84
C ASN A 105 26.95 2.12 -64.05
N PRO A 106 28.09 2.64 -63.57
CA PRO A 106 28.98 1.83 -62.72
C PRO A 106 28.33 1.47 -61.36
N THR A 107 28.65 0.30 -60.86
CA THR A 107 28.33 -0.07 -59.48
C THR A 107 28.99 0.97 -58.54
N VAL A 108 28.23 1.53 -57.65
CA VAL A 108 28.73 2.50 -56.64
C VAL A 108 28.81 1.80 -55.33
N GLU A 109 30.00 1.76 -54.72
CA GLU A 109 30.23 1.38 -53.35
C GLU A 109 30.33 2.65 -52.49
N GLN A 110 29.72 2.63 -51.33
CA GLN A 110 29.78 3.72 -50.38
C GLN A 110 29.92 3.20 -48.97
N PHE A 111 30.90 3.69 -48.31
CA PHE A 111 31.16 3.45 -46.87
C PHE A 111 31.04 4.79 -46.14
N SER A 112 30.35 4.79 -45.04
CA SER A 112 30.24 5.98 -44.18
C SER A 112 30.34 5.61 -42.71
N LEU A 113 30.96 6.51 -41.93
CA LEU A 113 31.00 6.45 -40.50
C LEU A 113 30.78 7.86 -39.96
N SER A 114 29.68 8.08 -39.25
CA SER A 114 29.30 9.42 -38.80
C SER A 114 28.73 9.41 -37.40
N ALA A 115 29.02 10.49 -36.66
CA ALA A 115 28.26 10.87 -35.46
C ALA A 115 27.04 11.67 -35.89
N VAL A 116 25.87 11.26 -35.47
CA VAL A 116 24.59 11.91 -35.77
C VAL A 116 24.04 12.49 -34.49
N LEU A 117 23.92 13.81 -34.40
CA LEU A 117 23.23 14.54 -33.34
C LEU A 117 21.76 14.74 -33.78
N SER A 118 20.84 14.39 -32.92
CA SER A 118 19.40 14.67 -33.08
C SER A 118 18.84 15.34 -31.84
N TYR A 119 18.07 16.42 -32.04
CA TYR A 119 17.47 17.19 -30.97
C TYR A 119 16.07 17.66 -31.34
N GLU A 120 15.07 17.35 -30.51
CA GLU A 120 13.71 17.86 -30.65
C GLU A 120 13.57 19.18 -29.90
N LEU A 121 13.16 20.25 -30.62
CA LEU A 121 12.83 21.52 -29.98
C LEU A 121 11.44 21.43 -29.31
N ASP A 122 11.39 21.48 -28.00
CA ASP A 122 10.13 21.34 -27.24
C ASP A 122 9.32 22.64 -27.22
N LEU A 123 8.89 23.14 -28.38
CA LEU A 123 8.10 24.36 -28.51
C LEU A 123 6.67 24.18 -28.00
N TRP A 124 6.13 23.00 -28.13
CA TRP A 124 4.75 22.66 -27.80
C TRP A 124 4.59 22.01 -26.43
N GLY A 125 5.69 21.77 -25.72
CA GLY A 125 5.69 21.18 -24.39
C GLY A 125 5.48 19.67 -24.36
N ARG A 126 5.74 18.93 -25.47
CA ARG A 126 5.65 17.46 -25.48
C ARG A 126 6.62 16.85 -24.48
N VAL A 127 7.90 17.18 -24.60
CA VAL A 127 8.96 16.64 -23.73
C VAL A 127 8.74 17.07 -22.29
N ARG A 128 8.39 18.34 -22.08
CA ARG A 128 8.08 18.88 -20.75
C ARG A 128 6.88 18.19 -20.10
N ASN A 129 5.78 18.02 -20.82
CA ASN A 129 4.60 17.34 -20.27
C ASN A 129 4.89 15.85 -20.02
N THR A 130 5.69 15.17 -20.86
CA THR A 130 6.12 13.78 -20.60
C THR A 130 6.93 13.68 -19.32
N ALA A 131 7.94 14.55 -19.14
CA ALA A 131 8.73 14.56 -17.90
C ALA A 131 7.91 14.88 -16.65
N ASN A 132 6.96 15.84 -16.73
CA ASN A 132 6.07 16.17 -15.63
C ASN A 132 5.09 15.02 -15.32
N ALA A 133 4.58 14.32 -16.34
CA ALA A 133 3.75 13.12 -16.14
C ALA A 133 4.52 12.03 -15.40
N SER A 134 5.77 11.79 -15.78
CA SER A 134 6.64 10.82 -15.10
C SER A 134 7.06 11.27 -13.70
N GLU A 135 7.19 12.57 -13.46
CA GLU A 135 7.43 13.11 -12.12
C GLU A 135 6.25 12.87 -11.18
N ALA A 136 5.03 13.16 -11.65
CA ALA A 136 3.81 12.85 -10.91
C ALA A 136 3.65 11.33 -10.68
N ALA A 137 3.95 10.50 -11.68
CA ALA A 137 3.94 9.04 -11.52
C ALA A 137 4.99 8.55 -10.50
N TYR A 138 6.18 9.15 -10.48
CA TYR A 138 7.21 8.88 -9.47
C TYR A 138 6.73 9.25 -8.06
N ASN A 139 6.09 10.41 -7.89
CA ASN A 139 5.52 10.82 -6.61
C ASN A 139 4.41 9.86 -6.17
N ALA A 140 3.52 9.44 -7.08
CA ALA A 140 2.50 8.43 -6.79
C ALA A 140 3.12 7.13 -6.25
N THR A 141 4.23 6.67 -6.84
CA THR A 141 4.94 5.45 -6.39
C THR A 141 5.53 5.60 -4.98
N LYS A 142 6.00 6.80 -4.61
CA LYS A 142 6.44 7.07 -3.22
C LYS A 142 5.28 6.96 -2.23
N PHE A 143 4.12 7.48 -2.60
CA PHE A 143 2.93 7.39 -1.74
C PHE A 143 2.35 5.97 -1.67
N ASP A 144 2.47 5.18 -2.73
CA ASP A 144 2.16 3.75 -2.69
C ASP A 144 3.04 3.00 -1.67
N TYR A 145 4.34 3.34 -1.62
CA TYR A 145 5.24 2.79 -0.62
C TYR A 145 4.82 3.17 0.81
N GLU A 146 4.47 4.43 1.07
CA GLU A 146 3.99 4.86 2.38
C GLU A 146 2.69 4.14 2.79
N SER A 147 1.76 3.97 1.85
CA SER A 147 0.55 3.19 2.06
C SER A 147 0.86 1.72 2.39
N ALA A 148 1.83 1.12 1.69
CA ALA A 148 2.30 -0.24 1.97
C ALA A 148 2.97 -0.34 3.35
N ARG A 149 3.79 0.66 3.75
CA ARG A 149 4.44 0.76 5.06
C ARG A 149 3.43 0.77 6.20
N ILE A 150 2.40 1.61 6.10
CA ILE A 150 1.32 1.71 7.10
C ILE A 150 0.52 0.41 7.17
N SER A 151 0.23 -0.19 6.02
CA SER A 151 -0.50 -1.46 5.93
C SER A 151 0.30 -2.62 6.53
N LEU A 152 1.61 -2.69 6.29
CA LEU A 152 2.51 -3.69 6.87
C LEU A 152 2.57 -3.56 8.39
N ALA A 153 2.81 -2.34 8.93
CA ALA A 153 2.83 -2.10 10.36
C ALA A 153 1.51 -2.54 11.03
N SER A 154 0.37 -2.22 10.40
CA SER A 154 -0.95 -2.64 10.87
C SER A 154 -1.13 -4.16 10.83
N SER A 155 -0.64 -4.82 9.78
CA SER A 155 -0.73 -6.28 9.65
C SER A 155 0.12 -6.99 10.68
N VAL A 156 1.34 -6.50 10.96
CA VAL A 156 2.23 -7.03 12.01
C VAL A 156 1.58 -6.87 13.38
N ALA A 157 1.01 -5.69 13.68
CA ALA A 157 0.33 -5.45 14.96
C ALA A 157 -0.86 -6.40 15.14
N ASN A 158 -1.71 -6.57 14.13
CA ASN A 158 -2.86 -7.48 14.19
C ASN A 158 -2.42 -8.95 14.35
N ALA A 159 -1.39 -9.39 13.63
CA ALA A 159 -0.85 -10.75 13.76
C ALA A 159 -0.22 -10.99 15.13
N TYR A 160 0.48 -9.99 15.69
CA TYR A 160 1.04 -10.05 17.02
C TYR A 160 -0.05 -10.15 18.10
N PHE A 161 -1.09 -9.32 18.03
CA PHE A 161 -2.21 -9.39 18.99
C PHE A 161 -3.01 -10.69 18.85
N LEU A 162 -3.16 -11.22 17.64
CA LEU A 162 -3.75 -12.53 17.43
C LEU A 162 -2.95 -13.62 18.16
N LEU A 163 -1.63 -13.61 18.02
CA LEU A 163 -0.76 -14.60 18.67
C LEU A 163 -0.85 -14.51 20.19
N ILE A 164 -0.88 -13.30 20.77
CA ILE A 164 -1.11 -13.10 22.22
C ILE A 164 -2.45 -13.71 22.62
N SER A 165 -3.53 -13.40 21.90
CA SER A 165 -4.87 -13.90 22.20
C SER A 165 -4.94 -15.43 22.15
N LEU A 166 -4.32 -16.05 21.13
CA LEU A 166 -4.26 -17.51 21.01
C LEU A 166 -3.46 -18.16 22.15
N ARG A 167 -2.36 -17.52 22.60
CA ARG A 167 -1.60 -17.99 23.76
C ARG A 167 -2.37 -17.87 25.08
N GLU A 168 -3.13 -16.80 25.24
CA GLU A 168 -4.01 -16.64 26.41
C GLU A 168 -5.11 -17.70 26.40
N GLN A 169 -5.73 -17.99 25.26
CA GLN A 169 -6.72 -19.07 25.10
C GLN A 169 -6.09 -20.44 25.38
N GLU A 170 -4.87 -20.68 24.91
CA GLU A 170 -4.11 -21.92 25.20
C GLU A 170 -3.93 -22.13 26.70
N GLN A 171 -3.56 -21.07 27.43
CA GLN A 171 -3.40 -21.17 28.86
C GLN A 171 -4.73 -21.49 29.58
N ILE A 172 -5.83 -20.81 29.19
CA ILE A 172 -7.17 -21.08 29.73
C ILE A 172 -7.57 -22.53 29.49
N LEU A 173 -7.35 -23.06 28.29
CA LEU A 173 -7.68 -24.45 27.94
C LEU A 173 -6.80 -25.45 28.69
N LYS A 174 -5.49 -25.21 28.85
CA LYS A 174 -4.58 -26.04 29.61
C LYS A 174 -5.01 -26.15 31.09
N ASP A 175 -5.29 -25.01 31.70
CA ASP A 175 -5.73 -24.97 33.12
C ASP A 175 -7.08 -25.69 33.28
N THR A 176 -8.00 -25.51 32.37
CA THR A 176 -9.29 -26.18 32.35
C THR A 176 -9.14 -27.68 32.13
N LEU A 177 -8.30 -28.12 31.20
CA LEU A 177 -8.05 -29.54 30.95
C LEU A 177 -7.44 -30.25 32.17
N ILE A 178 -6.49 -29.61 32.89
CA ILE A 178 -5.93 -30.12 34.13
C ILE A 178 -7.07 -30.36 35.16
N SER A 179 -7.97 -29.40 35.32
CA SER A 179 -9.11 -29.51 36.21
C SER A 179 -10.08 -30.65 35.81
N TYR A 180 -10.31 -30.80 34.49
CA TYR A 180 -11.15 -31.90 33.98
C TYR A 180 -10.51 -33.26 34.16
N ILE A 181 -9.21 -33.42 33.96
CA ILE A 181 -8.47 -34.67 34.21
C ILE A 181 -8.58 -35.07 35.69
N GLN A 182 -8.38 -34.14 36.62
CA GLN A 182 -8.56 -34.39 38.06
C GLN A 182 -10.00 -34.83 38.36
N SER A 183 -10.99 -34.21 37.69
CA SER A 183 -12.39 -34.63 37.83
C SER A 183 -12.63 -36.05 37.32
N VAL A 184 -12.02 -36.44 36.17
CA VAL A 184 -12.10 -37.82 35.65
C VAL A 184 -11.52 -38.82 36.61
N GLU A 185 -10.33 -38.54 37.18
CA GLU A 185 -9.70 -39.43 38.16
C GLU A 185 -10.55 -39.61 39.42
N TYR A 186 -11.13 -38.52 39.94
CA TYR A 186 -12.02 -38.58 41.09
C TYR A 186 -13.31 -39.37 40.80
N ARG A 187 -13.94 -39.17 39.61
CA ARG A 187 -15.13 -39.92 39.20
C ARG A 187 -14.83 -41.41 38.96
N ALA A 188 -13.64 -41.74 38.46
CA ALA A 188 -13.23 -43.14 38.32
C ALA A 188 -13.21 -43.88 39.68
N MET A 189 -12.72 -43.21 40.76
CA MET A 189 -12.76 -43.77 42.09
C MET A 189 -14.19 -43.94 42.63
N GLN A 190 -15.06 -42.96 42.38
CA GLN A 190 -16.48 -43.06 42.79
C GLN A 190 -17.25 -44.13 42.06
N LEU A 191 -16.97 -44.34 40.76
CA LEU A 191 -17.56 -45.43 39.97
C LEU A 191 -17.11 -46.79 40.53
N ALA A 192 -15.82 -46.94 40.84
CA ALA A 192 -15.27 -48.18 41.40
C ALA A 192 -15.84 -48.53 42.80
N SER A 193 -16.22 -47.49 43.62
CA SER A 193 -16.91 -47.67 44.88
C SER A 193 -18.44 -47.82 44.75
N GLY A 194 -19.01 -47.65 43.54
CA GLY A 194 -20.45 -47.73 43.34
C GLY A 194 -21.24 -46.48 43.74
N GLU A 195 -20.55 -45.35 44.00
CA GLU A 195 -21.18 -44.09 44.40
C GLU A 195 -21.85 -43.34 43.26
N ILE A 196 -21.41 -43.56 42.01
CA ILE A 196 -21.96 -42.99 40.80
C ILE A 196 -22.22 -44.05 39.75
N ASP A 197 -23.06 -43.76 38.77
CA ASP A 197 -23.28 -44.60 37.61
C ASP A 197 -22.27 -44.33 36.44
N GLU A 198 -22.22 -45.26 35.51
CA GLU A 198 -21.36 -45.18 34.34
C GLU A 198 -21.63 -43.93 33.47
N LEU A 199 -22.90 -43.44 33.45
CA LEU A 199 -23.26 -42.25 32.67
C LEU A 199 -22.52 -41.00 33.15
N VAL A 200 -22.46 -40.77 34.44
CA VAL A 200 -21.75 -39.61 35.05
C VAL A 200 -20.27 -39.67 34.76
N TYR A 201 -19.66 -40.85 34.85
CA TYR A 201 -18.25 -41.04 34.49
C TYR A 201 -18.00 -40.77 32.99
N ALA A 202 -18.80 -41.37 32.09
CA ALA A 202 -18.67 -41.18 30.68
C ALA A 202 -18.86 -39.72 30.24
N GLN A 203 -19.78 -38.96 30.84
CA GLN A 203 -19.96 -37.53 30.63
C GLN A 203 -18.72 -36.72 31.02
N THR A 204 -18.11 -37.07 32.16
CA THR A 204 -16.89 -36.40 32.63
C THR A 204 -15.71 -36.65 31.69
N VAL A 205 -15.53 -37.89 31.22
CA VAL A 205 -14.50 -38.27 30.22
C VAL A 205 -14.72 -37.51 28.91
N ALA A 206 -15.96 -37.48 28.39
CA ALA A 206 -16.31 -36.78 27.17
C ALA A 206 -15.95 -35.28 27.23
N THR A 207 -16.18 -34.63 28.42
CA THR A 207 -15.83 -33.23 28.61
C THR A 207 -14.32 -32.98 28.59
N ALA A 208 -13.53 -33.89 29.20
CA ALA A 208 -12.07 -33.79 29.16
C ALA A 208 -11.52 -34.03 27.71
N ASP A 209 -12.08 -34.98 26.98
CA ASP A 209 -11.70 -35.26 25.62
C ASP A 209 -12.06 -34.12 24.65
N GLU A 210 -13.21 -33.48 24.85
CA GLU A 210 -13.60 -32.25 24.11
C GLU A 210 -12.58 -31.13 24.32
N ALA A 211 -12.19 -30.85 25.59
CA ALA A 211 -11.18 -29.83 25.89
C ALA A 211 -9.81 -30.19 25.29
N ARG A 212 -9.44 -31.47 25.27
CA ARG A 212 -8.19 -31.96 24.63
C ARG A 212 -8.20 -31.73 23.12
N ALA A 213 -9.34 -32.01 22.46
CA ALA A 213 -9.51 -31.79 21.03
C ALA A 213 -9.45 -30.29 20.68
N GLN A 214 -10.10 -29.42 21.49
CA GLN A 214 -10.02 -27.98 21.34
C GLN A 214 -8.58 -27.46 21.48
N LEU A 215 -7.83 -27.94 22.48
CA LEU A 215 -6.43 -27.56 22.69
C LEU A 215 -5.54 -27.94 21.48
N ALA A 216 -5.72 -29.14 20.91
CA ALA A 216 -4.99 -29.57 19.73
C ALA A 216 -5.30 -28.67 18.49
N GLY A 217 -6.57 -28.32 18.31
CA GLY A 217 -6.98 -27.37 17.25
C GLY A 217 -6.35 -25.98 17.44
N LEU A 218 -6.32 -25.49 18.68
CA LEU A 218 -5.73 -24.21 19.02
C LEU A 218 -4.21 -24.17 18.80
N GLN A 219 -3.50 -25.26 19.12
CA GLN A 219 -2.05 -25.38 18.86
C GLN A 219 -1.73 -25.28 17.37
N THR A 220 -2.59 -25.83 16.51
CA THR A 220 -2.48 -25.64 15.06
C THR A 220 -2.63 -24.17 14.66
N GLN A 221 -3.60 -23.46 15.23
CA GLN A 221 -3.79 -22.02 14.95
C GLN A 221 -2.59 -21.19 15.43
N ILE A 222 -2.02 -21.51 16.59
CA ILE A 222 -0.80 -20.87 17.11
C ILE A 222 0.37 -21.07 16.14
N SER A 223 0.58 -22.29 15.65
CA SER A 223 1.63 -22.57 14.67
C SER A 223 1.44 -21.76 13.38
N GLN A 224 0.20 -21.68 12.87
CA GLN A 224 -0.13 -20.87 11.69
C GLN A 224 0.12 -19.38 11.94
N ALA A 225 -0.29 -18.85 13.10
CA ALA A 225 -0.09 -17.45 13.46
C ALA A 225 1.40 -17.11 13.62
N ASN A 226 2.20 -17.98 14.21
CA ASN A 226 3.65 -17.84 14.30
C ASN A 226 4.28 -17.76 12.90
N SER A 227 3.95 -18.68 12.01
CA SER A 227 4.48 -18.69 10.64
C SER A 227 4.08 -17.44 9.86
N ALA A 228 2.82 -17.02 9.98
CA ALA A 228 2.33 -15.82 9.32
C ALA A 228 3.05 -14.55 9.83
N LEU A 229 3.25 -14.43 11.15
CA LEU A 229 3.98 -13.31 11.72
C LEU A 229 5.46 -13.33 11.32
N ALA A 230 6.11 -14.51 11.28
CA ALA A 230 7.49 -14.65 10.83
C ALA A 230 7.65 -14.20 9.35
N ILE A 231 6.70 -14.54 8.47
CA ILE A 231 6.69 -14.08 7.07
C ILE A 231 6.55 -12.54 7.01
N LEU A 232 5.62 -11.96 7.78
CA LEU A 232 5.41 -10.50 7.81
C LEU A 232 6.65 -9.74 8.26
N VAL A 233 7.41 -10.27 9.22
CA VAL A 233 8.64 -9.63 9.71
C VAL A 233 9.86 -9.92 8.83
N GLY A 234 9.70 -10.65 7.72
CA GLY A 234 10.79 -11.00 6.81
C GLY A 234 11.76 -12.01 7.44
N GLY A 235 11.25 -12.95 8.23
CA GLY A 235 12.02 -14.00 8.87
C GLY A 235 12.65 -15.00 7.88
N SER A 236 13.76 -15.62 8.27
CA SER A 236 14.38 -16.70 7.51
C SER A 236 13.49 -17.97 7.46
N LEU A 237 13.82 -18.92 6.59
CA LEU A 237 13.11 -20.21 6.53
C LEU A 237 13.15 -20.94 7.87
N ASP A 238 14.28 -20.89 8.57
CA ASP A 238 14.42 -21.51 9.89
C ASP A 238 13.53 -20.81 10.94
N GLU A 239 13.41 -19.47 10.89
CA GLU A 239 12.49 -18.74 11.76
C GLU A 239 11.04 -19.08 11.44
N ILE A 240 10.67 -19.25 10.17
CA ILE A 240 9.31 -19.63 9.77
C ILE A 240 8.95 -21.04 10.23
N LEU A 241 9.89 -21.99 10.15
CA LEU A 241 9.63 -23.40 10.42
C LEU A 241 9.76 -23.76 11.91
N TYR A 242 10.67 -23.12 12.64
CA TYR A 242 11.10 -23.60 13.97
C TYR A 242 11.02 -22.52 15.06
N SER A 243 10.80 -21.24 14.73
CA SER A 243 10.73 -20.24 15.79
C SER A 243 9.37 -20.23 16.47
N ASP A 244 9.40 -20.04 17.79
CA ASP A 244 8.26 -19.66 18.59
C ASP A 244 8.46 -18.19 18.99
N ILE A 245 7.70 -17.30 18.34
CA ILE A 245 7.86 -15.86 18.56
C ILE A 245 7.44 -15.52 19.99
N ASN A 246 8.36 -14.95 20.74
CA ASN A 246 8.07 -14.53 22.10
C ASN A 246 7.13 -13.30 22.08
N VAL A 247 5.92 -13.50 22.56
CA VAL A 247 4.90 -12.45 22.68
C VAL A 247 4.62 -12.12 24.15
N ALA A 248 3.95 -11.02 24.41
CA ALA A 248 3.45 -10.68 25.73
C ALA A 248 2.43 -11.73 26.20
N THR A 249 2.28 -11.88 27.51
CA THR A 249 1.31 -12.83 28.10
C THR A 249 -0.13 -12.32 28.07
N ARG A 250 -0.32 -11.02 27.84
CA ARG A 250 -1.61 -10.35 27.74
C ARG A 250 -1.54 -9.22 26.72
N LEU A 251 -2.69 -8.88 26.16
CA LEU A 251 -2.80 -7.72 25.29
C LEU A 251 -2.43 -6.43 26.04
N PRO A 252 -1.74 -5.48 25.35
CA PRO A 252 -1.36 -4.22 25.96
C PRO A 252 -2.58 -3.33 26.25
N ASN A 253 -2.37 -2.31 27.09
CA ASN A 253 -3.39 -1.28 27.29
C ASN A 253 -3.66 -0.54 25.96
N LEU A 254 -4.93 -0.34 25.66
CA LEU A 254 -5.32 0.30 24.42
C LEU A 254 -5.12 1.82 24.52
N PRO A 255 -4.38 2.44 23.59
CA PRO A 255 -4.19 3.87 23.56
C PRO A 255 -5.48 4.63 23.23
N GLN A 256 -5.50 5.92 23.59
CA GLN A 256 -6.56 6.82 23.16
C GLN A 256 -6.41 7.08 21.66
N VAL A 257 -7.54 7.16 20.97
CA VAL A 257 -7.59 7.39 19.52
C VAL A 257 -8.50 8.60 19.22
N PRO A 258 -8.32 9.23 18.04
CA PRO A 258 -9.19 10.31 17.59
C PRO A 258 -10.67 9.92 17.66
N SER A 259 -11.53 10.87 18.05
CA SER A 259 -12.98 10.64 18.19
C SER A 259 -13.82 11.31 17.10
N GLY A 260 -13.19 12.11 16.21
CA GLY A 260 -13.86 12.87 15.16
C GLY A 260 -13.18 12.73 13.81
N ILE A 261 -13.88 13.17 12.75
CA ILE A 261 -13.39 13.18 11.38
C ILE A 261 -13.13 14.63 10.98
N SER A 262 -11.88 14.95 10.56
CA SER A 262 -11.51 16.23 9.98
C SER A 262 -11.41 16.13 8.45
N SER A 263 -11.66 17.24 7.74
CA SER A 263 -11.43 17.33 6.29
C SER A 263 -9.96 17.18 5.92
N ASP A 264 -9.03 17.54 6.82
CA ASP A 264 -7.58 17.43 6.61
C ASP A 264 -7.10 15.98 6.43
N ILE A 265 -7.98 15.01 6.67
CA ILE A 265 -7.68 13.59 6.46
C ILE A 265 -7.24 13.28 5.02
N LEU A 266 -7.69 14.07 4.05
CA LEU A 266 -7.27 13.93 2.65
C LEU A 266 -5.77 14.16 2.46
N LEU A 267 -5.17 15.06 3.29
CA LEU A 267 -3.72 15.32 3.30
C LEU A 267 -2.94 14.33 4.17
N LYS A 268 -3.63 13.50 4.94
CA LYS A 268 -3.03 12.55 5.89
C LYS A 268 -3.09 11.10 5.39
N ARG A 269 -3.50 10.88 4.13
CA ARG A 269 -3.59 9.54 3.56
C ARG A 269 -2.75 9.40 2.31
N ALA A 270 -1.80 8.49 2.37
CA ALA A 270 -0.88 8.21 1.27
C ALA A 270 -1.59 7.62 0.04
N ASP A 271 -2.64 6.81 0.21
CA ASP A 271 -3.42 6.26 -0.89
C ASP A 271 -4.21 7.33 -1.66
N VAL A 272 -4.75 8.33 -0.96
CA VAL A 272 -5.41 9.50 -1.58
C VAL A 272 -4.39 10.36 -2.31
N ALA A 273 -3.23 10.62 -1.69
CA ALA A 273 -2.14 11.36 -2.32
C ALA A 273 -1.62 10.66 -3.59
N SER A 274 -1.45 9.34 -3.55
CA SER A 274 -1.07 8.55 -4.74
C SER A 274 -2.09 8.69 -5.87
N ALA A 275 -3.38 8.58 -5.56
CA ALA A 275 -4.44 8.73 -6.57
C ALA A 275 -4.46 10.14 -7.19
N LEU A 276 -4.22 11.20 -6.38
CA LEU A 276 -4.11 12.58 -6.85
C LEU A 276 -2.92 12.76 -7.80
N GLU A 277 -1.75 12.23 -7.44
CA GLU A 277 -0.57 12.32 -8.31
C GLU A 277 -0.76 11.55 -9.64
N ARG A 278 -1.47 10.42 -9.62
CA ARG A 278 -1.87 9.71 -10.84
C ARG A 278 -2.81 10.53 -11.72
N LEU A 279 -3.75 11.28 -11.11
CA LEU A 279 -4.60 12.22 -11.83
C LEU A 279 -3.79 13.35 -12.45
N LYS A 280 -2.82 13.94 -11.73
CA LYS A 280 -1.89 14.93 -12.29
C LYS A 280 -1.10 14.37 -13.47
N SER A 281 -0.59 13.13 -13.34
CA SER A 281 0.14 12.45 -14.42
C SER A 281 -0.72 12.31 -15.67
N SER A 282 -1.95 11.82 -15.56
CA SER A 282 -2.88 11.67 -16.69
C SER A 282 -3.23 13.02 -17.33
N ASN A 283 -3.37 14.09 -16.53
CA ASN A 283 -3.58 15.44 -17.05
C ASN A 283 -2.41 15.94 -17.94
N TYR A 284 -1.16 15.69 -17.52
CA TYR A 284 0.01 15.99 -18.35
C TYR A 284 0.02 15.16 -19.64
N LEU A 285 -0.39 13.89 -19.59
CA LEU A 285 -0.46 13.02 -20.78
C LEU A 285 -1.52 13.49 -21.79
N VAL A 286 -2.62 14.10 -21.36
CA VAL A 286 -3.54 14.81 -22.27
C VAL A 286 -2.79 15.95 -23.00
N GLY A 287 -1.95 16.70 -22.27
CA GLY A 287 -1.08 17.71 -22.87
C GLY A 287 -0.17 17.13 -23.94
N VAL A 288 0.47 15.98 -23.66
CA VAL A 288 1.30 15.25 -24.64
C VAL A 288 0.48 14.86 -25.87
N ALA A 289 -0.71 14.27 -25.69
CA ALA A 289 -1.58 13.86 -26.79
C ALA A 289 -1.98 15.05 -27.69
N ARG A 290 -2.32 16.20 -27.09
CA ARG A 290 -2.68 17.42 -27.82
C ARG A 290 -1.53 17.97 -28.68
N THR A 291 -0.26 17.77 -28.28
CA THR A 291 0.88 18.20 -29.11
C THR A 291 0.96 17.45 -30.44
N GLN A 292 0.32 16.29 -30.61
CA GLN A 292 0.31 15.54 -31.87
C GLN A 292 -0.40 16.27 -33.02
N TRP A 293 -1.24 17.28 -32.71
CA TRP A 293 -1.81 18.16 -33.73
C TRP A 293 -0.77 19.09 -34.38
N LEU A 294 0.36 19.30 -33.73
CA LEU A 294 1.37 20.28 -34.11
C LEU A 294 2.61 19.58 -34.68
N PRO A 295 3.31 20.20 -35.60
CA PRO A 295 4.48 19.59 -36.22
C PRO A 295 5.63 19.52 -35.20
N LYS A 296 6.33 18.39 -35.18
CA LYS A 296 7.60 18.24 -34.47
C LYS A 296 8.70 19.00 -35.18
N ILE A 297 9.50 19.73 -34.44
CA ILE A 297 10.66 20.47 -34.96
C ILE A 297 11.91 19.78 -34.45
N SER A 298 12.70 19.21 -35.36
CA SER A 298 13.93 18.51 -34.98
C SER A 298 15.14 19.17 -35.67
N LEU A 299 16.23 19.29 -34.91
CA LEU A 299 17.54 19.67 -35.39
C LEU A 299 18.39 18.42 -35.55
N THR A 300 19.10 18.31 -36.71
CA THR A 300 20.01 17.21 -36.99
C THR A 300 21.37 17.75 -37.34
N GLY A 301 22.43 17.23 -36.74
CA GLY A 301 23.80 17.50 -37.08
C GLY A 301 24.50 16.19 -37.44
N ILE A 302 25.24 16.15 -38.52
CA ILE A 302 26.05 15.00 -38.91
C ILE A 302 27.49 15.45 -39.06
N PHE A 303 28.40 14.68 -38.48
CA PHE A 303 29.83 14.85 -38.68
C PHE A 303 30.49 13.47 -38.81
N GLY A 304 31.27 13.28 -39.88
CA GLY A 304 31.88 11.97 -40.12
C GLY A 304 32.72 11.90 -41.36
N TYR A 305 32.83 10.70 -41.91
CA TYR A 305 33.60 10.38 -43.09
C TYR A 305 32.74 9.58 -44.06
N SER A 306 32.95 9.81 -45.38
CA SER A 306 32.30 9.04 -46.46
C SER A 306 33.28 8.81 -47.63
N SER A 307 33.41 7.55 -48.04
CA SER A 307 34.33 7.14 -49.13
C SER A 307 33.75 6.03 -49.98
N ALA A 308 34.20 5.94 -51.24
CA ALA A 308 33.94 4.77 -52.08
C ALA A 308 34.83 3.57 -51.72
N ASP A 309 35.96 3.81 -51.06
CA ASP A 309 36.91 2.76 -50.66
C ASP A 309 36.95 2.68 -49.15
N LEU A 310 36.89 1.49 -48.61
CA LEU A 310 36.93 1.25 -47.16
C LEU A 310 38.30 1.61 -46.55
N ASP A 311 39.39 1.30 -47.28
CA ASP A 311 40.76 1.56 -46.80
C ASP A 311 41.09 3.04 -46.62
N ASN A 312 40.37 3.93 -47.33
CA ASN A 312 40.53 5.38 -47.25
C ASN A 312 39.40 6.10 -46.52
N LEU A 313 38.53 5.37 -45.79
CA LEU A 313 37.37 5.94 -45.15
C LEU A 313 37.76 7.04 -44.15
N ILE A 314 38.70 6.77 -43.24
CA ILE A 314 39.14 7.72 -42.21
C ILE A 314 40.30 8.55 -42.74
N SER A 315 40.02 9.50 -43.60
CA SER A 315 41.00 10.48 -44.05
C SER A 315 40.40 11.88 -44.00
N VAL A 316 41.26 12.89 -43.73
CA VAL A 316 40.82 14.31 -43.62
C VAL A 316 40.10 14.80 -44.87
N ASN A 317 40.47 14.32 -46.05
CA ASN A 317 39.88 14.69 -47.33
C ASN A 317 38.52 14.03 -47.61
N LYS A 318 38.06 13.13 -46.73
CA LYS A 318 36.77 12.41 -46.81
C LYS A 318 35.79 12.82 -45.71
N SER A 319 36.15 13.84 -44.88
CA SER A 319 35.26 14.36 -43.85
C SER A 319 34.00 15.01 -44.44
N ILE A 320 32.90 14.73 -43.86
CA ILE A 320 31.60 15.32 -44.19
C ILE A 320 30.96 15.93 -42.96
N TRP A 321 30.22 16.99 -43.12
CA TRP A 321 29.38 17.54 -42.07
C TRP A 321 28.11 18.13 -42.71
N SER A 322 27.03 18.06 -41.97
CA SER A 322 25.78 18.74 -42.33
C SER A 322 25.03 19.15 -41.06
N VAL A 323 24.30 20.25 -41.15
CA VAL A 323 23.35 20.70 -40.10
C VAL A 323 22.06 21.01 -40.81
N GLY A 324 20.95 20.47 -40.29
CA GLY A 324 19.63 20.67 -40.88
C GLY A 324 18.58 20.77 -39.77
N GLY A 325 17.43 21.33 -40.12
CA GLY A 325 16.22 21.32 -39.33
C GLY A 325 15.09 20.68 -40.14
N SER A 326 14.27 19.89 -39.47
CA SER A 326 13.08 19.30 -40.05
C SER A 326 11.83 19.68 -39.29
N LEU A 327 10.73 19.84 -40.03
CA LEU A 327 9.41 20.12 -39.47
C LEU A 327 8.47 19.05 -40.02
N ILE A 328 7.98 18.17 -39.14
CA ILE A 328 7.15 17.02 -39.51
C ILE A 328 5.89 17.03 -38.69
N GLY A 329 4.73 17.07 -39.33
CA GLY A 329 3.44 17.04 -38.68
C GLY A 329 2.35 16.40 -39.54
N PRO A 330 1.22 16.02 -38.98
CA PRO A 330 0.12 15.45 -39.74
C PRO A 330 -0.53 16.52 -40.63
N LEU A 331 -0.71 16.21 -41.91
CA LEU A 331 -1.52 17.02 -42.79
C LEU A 331 -2.91 16.42 -42.99
N LEU A 332 -2.97 15.09 -43.10
CA LEU A 332 -4.21 14.32 -43.22
C LEU A 332 -3.98 12.95 -42.55
N ASP A 333 -4.58 12.73 -41.38
CA ASP A 333 -4.38 11.53 -40.58
C ASP A 333 -5.65 10.71 -40.34
N PHE A 334 -6.73 11.07 -41.01
CA PHE A 334 -8.03 10.39 -40.93
C PHE A 334 -8.59 10.21 -39.50
N GLY A 335 -8.31 11.17 -38.63
CA GLY A 335 -8.81 11.19 -37.26
C GLY A 335 -7.93 10.46 -36.22
N ARG A 336 -6.71 10.03 -36.62
CA ARG A 336 -5.79 9.36 -35.67
C ARG A 336 -5.46 10.23 -34.49
N THR A 337 -5.06 11.47 -34.71
CA THR A 337 -4.72 12.43 -33.64
C THR A 337 -5.95 12.75 -32.79
N TYR A 338 -7.13 12.94 -33.40
CA TYR A 338 -8.38 13.16 -32.67
C TYR A 338 -8.66 11.99 -31.70
N ASN A 339 -8.60 10.76 -32.19
CA ASN A 339 -8.85 9.58 -31.37
C ASN A 339 -7.78 9.40 -30.28
N SER A 340 -6.52 9.74 -30.54
CA SER A 340 -5.46 9.70 -29.52
C SER A 340 -5.72 10.69 -28.38
N VAL A 341 -6.19 11.91 -28.69
CA VAL A 341 -6.57 12.91 -27.68
C VAL A 341 -7.81 12.45 -26.93
N GLU A 342 -8.79 11.86 -27.59
CA GLU A 342 -9.99 11.34 -26.95
C GLU A 342 -9.68 10.20 -25.97
N ILE A 343 -8.79 9.27 -26.35
CA ILE A 343 -8.30 8.23 -25.45
C ILE A 343 -7.65 8.86 -24.21
N ALA A 344 -6.77 9.83 -24.37
CA ALA A 344 -6.11 10.50 -23.26
C ALA A 344 -7.10 11.23 -22.33
N ASN A 345 -8.15 11.86 -22.88
CA ASN A 345 -9.23 12.47 -22.08
C ASN A 345 -10.00 11.42 -21.28
N LEU A 346 -10.31 10.27 -21.89
CA LEU A 346 -10.98 9.17 -21.18
C LEU A 346 -10.12 8.57 -20.06
N GLU A 347 -8.81 8.45 -20.28
CA GLU A 347 -7.84 8.01 -19.25
C GLU A 347 -7.73 9.02 -18.11
N GLN A 348 -7.75 10.33 -18.40
CA GLN A 348 -7.81 11.39 -17.39
C GLN A 348 -9.11 11.27 -16.56
N ASN A 349 -10.26 11.10 -17.23
CA ASN A 349 -11.53 10.92 -16.53
C ASN A 349 -11.54 9.65 -15.68
N ALA A 350 -10.97 8.56 -16.15
CA ALA A 350 -10.83 7.33 -15.34
C ALA A 350 -9.94 7.57 -14.10
N SER A 351 -8.86 8.33 -14.23
CA SER A 351 -7.99 8.71 -13.12
C SER A 351 -8.71 9.63 -12.12
N PHE A 352 -9.56 10.54 -12.59
CA PHE A 352 -10.41 11.36 -11.73
C PHE A 352 -11.41 10.52 -10.93
N LEU A 353 -12.09 9.57 -11.59
CA LEU A 353 -13.02 8.65 -10.91
C LEU A 353 -12.30 7.74 -9.91
N ALA A 354 -11.05 7.34 -10.19
CA ALA A 354 -10.23 6.58 -9.26
C ALA A 354 -9.87 7.42 -8.02
N TYR A 355 -9.51 8.69 -8.21
CA TYR A 355 -9.28 9.62 -7.11
C TYR A 355 -10.55 9.83 -6.26
N ASP A 356 -11.69 10.13 -6.87
CA ASP A 356 -12.99 10.29 -6.18
C ASP A 356 -13.34 9.04 -5.36
N LYS A 357 -13.12 7.85 -5.94
CA LYS A 357 -13.30 6.57 -5.24
C LYS A 357 -12.36 6.43 -4.04
N ALA A 358 -11.07 6.80 -4.18
CA ALA A 358 -10.10 6.75 -3.08
C ALA A 358 -10.54 7.65 -1.91
N VAL A 359 -10.99 8.87 -2.21
CA VAL A 359 -11.54 9.80 -1.22
C VAL A 359 -12.76 9.20 -0.50
N LYS A 360 -13.74 8.69 -1.24
CA LYS A 360 -14.95 8.07 -0.67
C LYS A 360 -14.61 6.86 0.20
N ASN A 361 -13.67 6.03 -0.23
CA ASN A 361 -13.19 4.89 0.55
C ASN A 361 -12.54 5.35 1.84
N ALA A 362 -11.69 6.40 1.80
CA ALA A 362 -11.03 6.95 2.97
C ALA A 362 -12.05 7.35 4.06
N PHE A 363 -13.10 8.11 3.70
CA PHE A 363 -14.15 8.48 4.64
C PHE A 363 -14.95 7.28 5.16
N SER A 364 -15.26 6.32 4.29
CA SER A 364 -15.95 5.09 4.68
C SER A 364 -15.13 4.26 5.67
N GLU A 365 -13.83 4.10 5.43
CA GLU A 365 -12.92 3.37 6.31
C GLU A 365 -12.81 4.04 7.69
N ILE A 366 -12.66 5.37 7.74
CA ILE A 366 -12.61 6.10 9.01
C ILE A 366 -13.89 5.90 9.80
N ARG A 367 -15.05 6.10 9.16
CA ARG A 367 -16.34 5.89 9.82
C ARG A 367 -16.46 4.48 10.36
N THR A 368 -16.16 3.49 9.54
CA THR A 368 -16.23 2.08 9.94
C THR A 368 -15.27 1.76 11.07
N ALA A 369 -14.04 2.29 11.03
CA ALA A 369 -13.04 2.09 12.09
C ALA A 369 -13.49 2.69 13.43
N LEU A 370 -14.06 3.91 13.42
CA LEU A 370 -14.58 4.56 14.63
C LEU A 370 -15.79 3.81 15.20
N ASP A 371 -16.72 3.39 14.36
CA ASP A 371 -17.89 2.59 14.78
C ASP A 371 -17.46 1.21 15.32
N SER A 372 -16.53 0.54 14.65
CA SER A 372 -15.93 -0.71 15.10
C SER A 372 -15.23 -0.54 16.46
N ARG A 373 -14.45 0.52 16.61
CA ARG A 373 -13.78 0.83 17.88
C ARG A 373 -14.76 1.00 19.03
N LYS A 374 -15.83 1.77 18.83
CA LYS A 374 -16.88 1.98 19.83
C LYS A 374 -17.55 0.66 20.21
N ASN A 375 -17.97 -0.13 19.22
CA ASN A 375 -18.75 -1.34 19.45
C ASN A 375 -17.89 -2.46 20.04
N SER A 376 -16.62 -2.62 19.62
CA SER A 376 -15.71 -3.62 20.19
C SER A 376 -15.39 -3.36 21.65
N MET A 377 -15.26 -2.09 22.06
CA MET A 377 -15.09 -1.74 23.48
C MET A 377 -16.31 -2.09 24.32
N ILE A 378 -17.53 -1.82 23.83
CA ILE A 378 -18.78 -2.21 24.50
C ILE A 378 -18.86 -3.74 24.59
N LYS A 379 -18.51 -4.47 23.52
CA LYS A 379 -18.49 -5.92 23.49
C LYS A 379 -17.51 -6.50 24.50
N ALA A 380 -16.26 -5.99 24.55
CA ALA A 380 -15.25 -6.44 25.49
C ALA A 380 -15.73 -6.25 26.96
N GLN A 381 -16.27 -5.07 27.29
CA GLN A 381 -16.81 -4.80 28.62
C GLN A 381 -18.00 -5.70 28.96
N SER A 382 -18.94 -5.91 28.02
CA SER A 382 -20.11 -6.77 28.24
C SER A 382 -19.70 -8.22 28.42
N THR A 383 -18.70 -8.70 27.65
CA THR A 383 -18.19 -10.07 27.79
C THR A 383 -17.40 -10.25 29.10
N ALA A 384 -16.68 -9.22 29.56
CA ALA A 384 -16.05 -9.26 30.90
C ALA A 384 -17.11 -9.41 32.02
N ASN A 385 -18.23 -8.68 31.93
CA ASN A 385 -19.34 -8.82 32.85
C ASN A 385 -19.98 -10.23 32.77
N LEU A 386 -20.06 -10.80 31.54
CA LEU A 386 -20.55 -12.17 31.34
C LEU A 386 -19.63 -13.17 32.06
N VAL A 387 -18.31 -13.06 31.94
CA VAL A 387 -17.34 -13.93 32.64
C VAL A 387 -17.56 -13.86 34.17
N ALA A 388 -17.70 -12.65 34.71
CA ALA A 388 -17.96 -12.49 36.15
C ALA A 388 -19.27 -13.15 36.59
N SER A 389 -20.32 -13.05 35.78
CA SER A 389 -21.62 -13.69 36.05
C SER A 389 -21.53 -15.21 35.95
N GLN A 390 -20.86 -15.73 34.91
CA GLN A 390 -20.70 -17.19 34.73
C GLN A 390 -19.78 -17.80 35.79
N GLN A 391 -18.77 -17.07 36.27
CA GLN A 391 -17.96 -17.50 37.39
C GLN A 391 -18.85 -17.69 38.64
N LYS A 392 -19.73 -16.74 38.93
CA LYS A 392 -20.67 -16.86 40.09
C LYS A 392 -21.64 -18.01 39.90
N VAL A 393 -22.15 -18.25 38.68
CA VAL A 393 -23.02 -19.41 38.38
C VAL A 393 -22.29 -20.71 38.64
N TYR A 394 -21.04 -20.82 38.19
CA TYR A 394 -20.21 -22.00 38.43
C TYR A 394 -19.95 -22.22 39.94
N ASP A 395 -19.57 -21.18 40.67
CA ASP A 395 -19.29 -21.31 42.13
C ASP A 395 -20.51 -21.78 42.91
N ILE A 396 -21.70 -21.30 42.52
CA ILE A 396 -22.98 -21.74 43.16
C ILE A 396 -23.31 -23.18 42.74
N ALA A 397 -23.18 -23.53 41.43
CA ALA A 397 -23.44 -24.88 40.93
C ALA A 397 -22.52 -25.91 41.59
N GLN A 398 -21.24 -25.59 41.76
CA GLN A 398 -20.26 -26.42 42.46
C GLN A 398 -20.68 -26.65 43.92
N SER A 399 -21.00 -25.56 44.65
CA SER A 399 -21.40 -25.64 46.08
C SER A 399 -22.69 -26.46 46.26
N ARG A 400 -23.67 -26.32 45.36
CA ARG A 400 -24.92 -27.09 45.39
C ARG A 400 -24.71 -28.56 45.06
N TYR A 401 -23.82 -28.85 44.10
CA TYR A 401 -23.47 -30.20 43.74
C TYR A 401 -22.75 -30.90 44.89
N ASP A 402 -21.78 -30.27 45.55
CA ASP A 402 -21.04 -30.80 46.70
C ASP A 402 -21.96 -31.06 47.90
N ALA A 403 -23.02 -30.28 48.06
CA ALA A 403 -24.05 -30.45 49.07
C ALA A 403 -25.15 -31.47 48.68
N GLY A 404 -25.12 -32.05 47.45
CA GLY A 404 -26.10 -33.01 46.95
C GLY A 404 -27.42 -32.40 46.48
N TYR A 405 -27.49 -31.08 46.25
CA TYR A 405 -28.70 -30.35 45.86
C TYR A 405 -28.83 -30.11 44.34
N SER A 406 -27.83 -30.48 43.57
CA SER A 406 -27.91 -30.35 42.10
C SER A 406 -27.32 -31.57 41.39
N SER A 407 -27.68 -31.74 40.12
CA SER A 407 -27.16 -32.82 39.30
C SER A 407 -25.75 -32.53 38.78
N HIS A 408 -25.00 -33.57 38.44
CA HIS A 408 -23.70 -33.43 37.78
C HIS A 408 -23.80 -32.70 36.44
N LEU A 409 -24.93 -32.87 35.71
CA LEU A 409 -25.17 -32.19 34.45
C LEU A 409 -25.22 -30.66 34.62
N GLU A 410 -25.89 -30.15 35.69
CA GLU A 410 -25.93 -28.72 35.99
C GLU A 410 -24.52 -28.15 36.25
N LEU A 411 -23.67 -28.90 36.96
CA LEU A 411 -22.27 -28.51 37.19
C LEU A 411 -21.47 -28.48 35.84
N LEU A 412 -21.54 -29.53 35.03
CA LEU A 412 -20.85 -29.59 33.71
C LEU A 412 -21.28 -28.47 32.79
N ASP A 413 -22.59 -28.15 32.74
CA ASP A 413 -23.11 -27.07 31.93
C ASP A 413 -22.56 -25.70 32.39
N SER A 414 -22.51 -25.47 33.71
CA SER A 414 -21.91 -24.23 34.24
C SER A 414 -20.39 -24.12 33.94
N GLN A 415 -19.65 -25.23 33.99
CA GLN A 415 -18.23 -25.27 33.62
C GLN A 415 -17.98 -24.93 32.14
N ARG A 416 -18.77 -25.55 31.24
CA ARG A 416 -18.70 -25.28 29.80
C ARG A 416 -19.05 -23.83 29.48
N SER A 417 -20.09 -23.30 30.12
CA SER A 417 -20.52 -21.91 29.95
C SER A 417 -19.45 -20.92 30.39
N LEU A 418 -18.78 -21.19 31.54
CA LEU A 418 -17.68 -20.37 32.02
C LEU A 418 -16.46 -20.42 31.09
N LEU A 419 -16.07 -21.61 30.60
CA LEU A 419 -14.98 -21.77 29.65
C LEU A 419 -15.28 -20.97 28.36
N SER A 420 -16.49 -21.15 27.80
CA SER A 420 -16.92 -20.42 26.61
C SER A 420 -16.90 -18.91 26.82
N ALA A 421 -17.34 -18.41 27.95
CA ALA A 421 -17.30 -16.98 28.29
C ALA A 421 -15.86 -16.46 28.38
N LYS A 422 -14.92 -17.20 29.00
CA LYS A 422 -13.50 -16.84 29.10
C LYS A 422 -12.84 -16.76 27.71
N LEU A 423 -13.06 -17.76 26.85
CA LEU A 423 -12.54 -17.75 25.46
C LEU A 423 -13.15 -16.62 24.63
N SER A 424 -14.44 -16.32 24.83
CA SER A 424 -15.11 -15.19 24.19
C SER A 424 -14.54 -13.84 24.63
N LEU A 425 -14.12 -13.70 25.89
CA LEU A 425 -13.49 -12.48 26.39
C LEU A 425 -12.13 -12.22 25.73
N THR A 426 -11.28 -13.24 25.59
CA THR A 426 -9.99 -13.08 24.89
C THR A 426 -10.20 -12.66 23.44
N SER A 427 -11.20 -13.23 22.76
CA SER A 427 -11.57 -12.85 21.39
C SER A 427 -12.11 -11.41 21.31
N ALA A 428 -12.94 -10.99 22.27
CA ALA A 428 -13.47 -9.61 22.32
C ALA A 428 -12.36 -8.57 22.60
N ASN A 429 -11.39 -8.92 23.44
CA ASN A 429 -10.23 -8.07 23.71
C ASN A 429 -9.33 -7.93 22.47
N LEU A 430 -9.12 -9.01 21.72
CA LEU A 430 -8.42 -8.99 20.43
C LEU A 430 -9.12 -8.08 19.43
N GLU A 431 -10.45 -8.20 19.30
CA GLU A 431 -11.23 -7.34 18.42
C GLU A 431 -11.12 -5.86 18.80
N ALA A 432 -11.13 -5.56 20.10
CA ALA A 432 -10.92 -4.21 20.60
C ALA A 432 -9.51 -3.68 20.25
N ALA A 433 -8.46 -4.49 20.39
CA ALA A 433 -7.10 -4.12 20.03
C ALA A 433 -6.96 -3.87 18.52
N ASN A 434 -7.48 -4.78 17.70
CA ASN A 434 -7.45 -4.63 16.24
C ASN A 434 -8.25 -3.41 15.76
N SER A 435 -9.34 -3.05 16.44
CA SER A 435 -10.12 -1.85 16.11
C SER A 435 -9.33 -0.55 16.33
N VAL A 436 -8.45 -0.51 17.32
CA VAL A 436 -7.53 0.63 17.55
C VAL A 436 -6.51 0.73 16.40
N VAL A 437 -5.91 -0.39 16.01
CA VAL A 437 -4.99 -0.45 14.85
C VAL A 437 -5.71 0.04 13.59
N ALA A 438 -6.96 -0.38 13.37
CA ALA A 438 -7.75 0.04 12.23
C ALA A 438 -8.01 1.56 12.23
N VAL A 439 -8.23 2.18 13.40
CA VAL A 439 -8.36 3.64 13.50
C VAL A 439 -7.04 4.31 13.11
N PHE A 440 -5.89 3.91 13.67
CA PHE A 440 -4.60 4.50 13.29
C PHE A 440 -4.33 4.38 11.78
N LYS A 441 -4.60 3.22 11.19
CA LYS A 441 -4.47 3.00 9.74
C LYS A 441 -5.40 3.91 8.94
N ALA A 442 -6.67 3.98 9.31
CA ALA A 442 -7.68 4.76 8.60
C ALA A 442 -7.38 6.27 8.62
N PHE A 443 -6.75 6.76 9.69
CA PHE A 443 -6.27 8.13 9.82
C PHE A 443 -4.89 8.38 9.18
N GLY A 444 -4.37 7.44 8.40
CA GLY A 444 -3.14 7.59 7.61
C GLY A 444 -1.84 7.27 8.36
N GLY A 445 -1.90 6.71 9.57
CA GLY A 445 -0.73 6.18 10.30
C GLY A 445 0.42 7.17 10.49
N GLY A 446 0.14 8.48 10.61
CA GLY A 446 1.13 9.53 10.77
C GLY A 446 1.70 10.11 9.47
N PHE A 447 1.23 9.68 8.32
CA PHE A 447 1.60 10.26 7.03
C PHE A 447 1.04 11.69 6.90
N GLU A 448 1.86 12.62 6.39
CA GLU A 448 1.46 13.97 6.01
C GLU A 448 1.95 14.25 4.59
N TYR A 449 1.04 14.76 3.75
CA TYR A 449 1.36 15.17 2.39
C TYR A 449 1.78 16.64 2.40
N GLU A 450 3.04 16.91 2.09
CA GLU A 450 3.52 18.27 1.82
C GLU A 450 2.98 18.70 0.46
N SER A 451 1.81 19.30 0.45
CA SER A 451 1.16 19.81 -0.76
C SER A 451 1.61 21.23 -1.07
N ASP A 452 1.86 21.50 -2.37
CA ASP A 452 2.02 22.85 -2.88
C ASP A 452 0.70 23.67 -2.81
N GLU A 453 0.79 24.99 -2.99
CA GLU A 453 -0.39 25.87 -2.92
C GLU A 453 -1.43 25.48 -3.98
N GLU A 454 -1.02 25.09 -5.19
CA GLU A 454 -1.91 24.64 -6.27
C GLU A 454 -2.73 23.41 -5.83
N THR A 455 -2.10 22.47 -5.15
CA THR A 455 -2.78 21.27 -4.62
C THR A 455 -3.75 21.60 -3.50
N LYS A 456 -3.42 22.51 -2.60
CA LYS A 456 -4.33 22.96 -1.52
C LYS A 456 -5.55 23.65 -2.07
N GLU A 457 -5.38 24.50 -3.07
CA GLU A 457 -6.47 25.18 -3.77
C GLU A 457 -7.39 24.19 -4.48
N LEU A 458 -6.81 23.21 -5.20
CA LEU A 458 -7.53 22.11 -5.86
C LEU A 458 -8.37 21.26 -4.89
N LEU A 459 -7.87 21.07 -3.67
CA LEU A 459 -8.56 20.31 -2.63
C LEU A 459 -9.58 21.16 -1.83
N GLY A 460 -9.72 22.45 -2.15
CA GLY A 460 -10.61 23.38 -1.42
C GLY A 460 -10.19 23.63 0.03
N ILE A 461 -8.90 23.40 0.35
CA ILE A 461 -8.35 23.59 1.70
C ILE A 461 -7.94 25.06 1.85
N ASN A 462 -8.63 25.78 2.71
CA ASN A 462 -8.42 27.21 2.91
C ASN A 462 -7.04 27.49 3.54
N VAL A 463 -6.11 28.07 2.76
CA VAL A 463 -4.73 28.42 3.18
C VAL A 463 -4.73 29.55 4.23
N ASN A 464 -5.85 30.25 4.44
CA ASN A 464 -5.94 31.47 5.27
C ASN A 464 -6.36 31.24 6.74
N SER A 465 -6.36 30.01 7.25
CA SER A 465 -6.77 29.74 8.64
C SER A 465 -5.62 29.64 9.66
N GLN A 466 -4.39 30.04 9.27
CA GLN A 466 -3.25 30.17 10.19
C GLN A 466 -2.82 31.64 10.27
N ASN A 467 -3.61 32.49 10.94
CA ASN A 467 -3.17 33.75 11.55
C ASN A 467 -3.93 33.99 12.83
#